data_ea5208ddd37d81b1876b1d8b84c597ba
#
_entry.id   ea5208ddd37d81b1876b1d8b84c597ba
#
_cell.length_a   1.000
_cell.length_b   1.000
_cell.length_c   1.000
_cell.angle_alpha   90.00
_cell.angle_beta   90.00
_cell.angle_gamma   90.00
#
_symmetry.space_group_name_H-M   'P 1'
#
loop_
_entity.id
_entity.type
_entity.pdbx_description
1 polymer ?
#
loop_
_entity_poly.entity_id
_entity_poly.type
_entity_poly.pdbx_seq_one_letter_code
_entity_poly.pdbx_strand_id
1 'polypeptide(L)'
;AAQPLRERKTWRQRVQQERLEYLGMLEFFTRHAQLRVPHVLAPVTAHYSWSKGLKLLGLGRSQLQLLPEQGMRLDTDALESTLEKCRRERQPVLMSVAVLGTTEYGTFDPVDGIVAARERAAALGLGHSVHVDAAWGGYLATVFRNEDGSLRSRDEVARGYHAFPAPEVHAAIAALADTDSITIDPHKLGHLPSGTGAFTRRDHRV
;
A
#
# COMPACT_ATOMS: atom_id res chain seq x y z
N ALA A 1 -10.96 -37.67 3.17
CA ALA A 1 -11.76 -37.95 4.38
C ALA A 1 -11.60 -36.76 5.35
N ALA A 2 -12.74 -36.27 5.90
CA ALA A 2 -12.72 -35.14 6.82
C ALA A 2 -12.11 -35.58 8.18
N GLN A 3 -11.08 -34.85 8.64
CA GLN A 3 -10.47 -35.10 9.95
C GLN A 3 -11.47 -34.92 11.10
N PRO A 4 -11.38 -35.74 12.17
CA PRO A 4 -12.23 -35.60 13.36
C PRO A 4 -12.16 -34.21 13.97
N LEU A 5 -13.27 -33.70 14.53
CA LEU A 5 -13.38 -32.34 15.12
C LEU A 5 -12.32 -32.05 16.20
N ARG A 6 -11.92 -33.07 16.97
CA ARG A 6 -10.89 -32.95 18.02
C ARG A 6 -9.49 -32.71 17.43
N GLU A 7 -9.15 -33.38 16.35
CA GLU A 7 -7.88 -33.19 15.63
C GLU A 7 -7.80 -31.82 14.95
N ARG A 8 -8.94 -31.32 14.40
CA ARG A 8 -9.03 -29.96 13.82
C ARG A 8 -8.79 -28.88 14.87
N LYS A 9 -9.32 -29.03 16.10
CA LYS A 9 -9.06 -28.08 17.20
C LYS A 9 -7.58 -28.04 17.58
N THR A 10 -6.97 -29.23 17.74
CA THR A 10 -5.54 -29.35 18.10
C THR A 10 -4.64 -28.79 17.00
N TRP A 11 -5.00 -29.01 15.72
CA TRP A 11 -4.25 -28.46 14.58
C TRP A 11 -4.37 -26.92 14.53
N ARG A 12 -5.58 -26.37 14.69
CA ARG A 12 -5.80 -24.93 14.76
C ARG A 12 -4.99 -24.27 15.87
N GLN A 13 -4.97 -24.86 17.06
CA GLN A 13 -4.18 -24.35 18.19
C GLN A 13 -2.69 -24.33 17.86
N ARG A 14 -2.15 -25.40 17.28
CA ARG A 14 -0.74 -25.44 16.83
C ARG A 14 -0.44 -24.38 15.80
N VAL A 15 -1.29 -24.23 14.79
CA VAL A 15 -1.12 -23.17 13.78
C VAL A 15 -1.13 -21.78 14.41
N GLN A 16 -2.04 -21.53 15.36
CA GLN A 16 -2.09 -20.24 16.06
C GLN A 16 -0.79 -19.96 16.85
N GLN A 17 -0.19 -20.98 17.47
CA GLN A 17 1.04 -20.84 18.23
C GLN A 17 2.29 -20.61 17.38
N GLU A 18 2.22 -20.91 16.08
CA GLU A 18 3.31 -20.67 15.11
C GLU A 18 3.12 -19.38 14.30
N ARG A 19 2.07 -18.60 14.58
CA ARG A 19 1.82 -17.34 13.86
C ARG A 19 2.70 -16.21 14.38
N LEU A 20 3.04 -15.29 13.47
CA LEU A 20 3.83 -14.10 13.79
C LEU A 20 3.22 -13.27 14.92
N GLU A 21 1.90 -13.11 14.95
CA GLU A 21 1.17 -12.37 15.99
C GLU A 21 1.24 -13.02 17.38
N TYR A 22 1.49 -14.34 17.45
CA TYR A 22 1.68 -15.06 18.71
C TYR A 22 3.13 -15.05 19.17
N LEU A 23 4.07 -15.32 18.26
CA LEU A 23 5.49 -15.43 18.57
C LEU A 23 6.21 -14.09 18.65
N GLY A 24 5.73 -13.09 17.93
CA GLY A 24 6.46 -11.85 17.66
C GLY A 24 7.58 -12.04 16.64
N MET A 25 8.08 -10.93 16.12
CA MET A 25 9.04 -10.92 15.00
C MET A 25 10.31 -11.71 15.28
N LEU A 26 10.91 -11.49 16.45
CA LEU A 26 12.19 -12.11 16.79
C LEU A 26 12.09 -13.64 16.84
N GLU A 27 11.12 -14.16 17.60
CA GLU A 27 10.97 -15.60 17.76
C GLU A 27 10.50 -16.27 16.47
N PHE A 28 9.57 -15.62 15.74
CA PHE A 28 9.08 -16.12 14.47
C PHE A 28 10.22 -16.34 13.47
N PHE A 29 11.05 -15.34 13.20
CA PHE A 29 12.16 -15.46 12.25
C PHE A 29 13.33 -16.29 12.77
N THR A 30 13.47 -16.45 14.10
CA THR A 30 14.42 -17.40 14.67
C THR A 30 13.98 -18.85 14.42
N ARG A 31 12.70 -19.15 14.63
CA ARG A 31 12.15 -20.50 14.37
C ARG A 31 12.08 -20.82 12.86
N HIS A 32 11.82 -19.82 12.05
CA HIS A 32 11.66 -19.94 10.61
C HIS A 32 12.82 -19.27 9.87
N ALA A 33 14.07 -19.66 10.20
CA ALA A 33 15.29 -19.05 9.67
C ALA A 33 15.42 -19.10 8.13
N GLN A 34 14.62 -19.95 7.46
CA GLN A 34 14.53 -20.00 6.00
C GLN A 34 13.69 -18.86 5.41
N LEU A 35 12.88 -18.17 6.22
CA LEU A 35 12.10 -17.02 5.81
C LEU A 35 12.91 -15.74 5.98
N ARG A 36 12.73 -14.81 5.05
CA ARG A 36 13.33 -13.48 5.13
C ARG A 36 12.30 -12.46 5.64
N VAL A 37 12.77 -11.47 6.40
CA VAL A 37 11.94 -10.34 6.80
C VAL A 37 11.50 -9.58 5.54
N PRO A 38 10.20 -9.32 5.36
CA PRO A 38 9.71 -8.72 4.12
C PRO A 38 10.14 -7.25 3.96
N HIS A 39 10.29 -6.83 2.70
CA HIS A 39 10.50 -5.43 2.35
C HIS A 39 9.18 -4.66 2.27
N VAL A 40 9.23 -3.38 2.57
CA VAL A 40 8.23 -2.38 2.20
C VAL A 40 8.86 -1.49 1.13
N LEU A 41 8.20 -1.35 0.00
CA LEU A 41 8.66 -0.52 -1.12
C LEU A 41 7.91 0.81 -1.08
N ALA A 42 8.62 1.93 -1.09
CA ALA A 42 8.00 3.26 -1.06
C ALA A 42 8.81 4.23 -1.92
N PRO A 43 8.21 5.28 -2.50
CA PRO A 43 8.97 6.30 -3.21
C PRO A 43 9.88 7.09 -2.26
N VAL A 44 10.95 7.67 -2.79
CA VAL A 44 11.81 8.59 -2.03
C VAL A 44 11.07 9.83 -1.53
N THR A 45 9.93 10.15 -2.16
CA THR A 45 9.02 11.24 -1.79
C THR A 45 8.06 10.87 -0.65
N ALA A 46 8.10 9.61 -0.15
CA ALA A 46 7.23 9.16 0.94
C ALA A 46 7.54 9.89 2.25
N HIS A 47 6.48 10.14 3.02
CA HIS A 47 6.60 10.80 4.32
C HIS A 47 7.49 9.99 5.28
N TYR A 48 8.25 10.67 6.14
CA TYR A 48 9.20 10.05 7.09
C TYR A 48 8.53 9.10 8.10
N SER A 49 7.20 9.16 8.25
CA SER A 49 6.43 8.22 9.08
C SER A 49 6.66 6.77 8.71
N TRP A 50 6.91 6.47 7.44
CA TRP A 50 7.20 5.12 6.97
C TRP A 50 8.45 4.54 7.63
N SER A 51 9.55 5.28 7.63
CA SER A 51 10.78 4.81 8.28
C SER A 51 10.64 4.71 9.81
N LYS A 52 9.84 5.58 10.43
CA LYS A 52 9.52 5.51 11.87
C LYS A 52 8.63 4.31 12.17
N GLY A 53 7.59 4.10 11.37
CA GLY A 53 6.65 2.99 11.52
C GLY A 53 7.34 1.63 11.48
N LEU A 54 8.23 1.42 10.50
CA LEU A 54 8.97 0.15 10.42
C LEU A 54 9.85 -0.10 11.65
N LYS A 55 10.46 0.96 12.21
CA LYS A 55 11.22 0.82 13.47
C LYS A 55 10.33 0.44 14.64
N LEU A 56 9.17 1.10 14.78
CA LEU A 56 8.23 0.84 15.87
C LEU A 56 7.63 -0.55 15.79
N LEU A 57 7.37 -1.05 14.58
CA LEU A 57 6.84 -2.39 14.33
C LEU A 57 7.91 -3.50 14.44
N GLY A 58 9.17 -3.15 14.69
CA GLY A 58 10.25 -4.11 14.82
C GLY A 58 10.76 -4.70 13.49
N LEU A 59 10.28 -4.21 12.34
CA LEU A 59 10.79 -4.61 11.02
C LEU A 59 12.20 -4.07 10.77
N GLY A 60 12.49 -2.89 11.30
CA GLY A 60 13.75 -2.20 11.08
C GLY A 60 13.74 -1.34 9.79
N ARG A 61 14.51 -0.25 9.82
CA ARG A 61 14.63 0.68 8.69
C ARG A 61 15.22 0.04 7.44
N SER A 62 16.07 -0.97 7.60
CA SER A 62 16.68 -1.71 6.48
C SER A 62 15.68 -2.42 5.59
N GLN A 63 14.46 -2.65 6.09
CA GLN A 63 13.38 -3.27 5.32
C GLN A 63 12.58 -2.26 4.49
N LEU A 64 12.79 -0.95 4.69
CA LEU A 64 12.23 0.07 3.82
C LEU A 64 13.15 0.28 2.63
N GLN A 65 12.74 -0.16 1.47
CA GLN A 65 13.43 0.11 0.22
C GLN A 65 12.79 1.33 -0.46
N LEU A 66 13.55 2.41 -0.53
CA LEU A 66 13.13 3.61 -1.22
C LEU A 66 13.42 3.48 -2.71
N LEU A 67 12.40 3.74 -3.51
CA LEU A 67 12.44 3.71 -4.96
C LEU A 67 12.65 5.13 -5.50
N PRO A 68 13.38 5.29 -6.62
CA PRO A 68 13.57 6.58 -7.24
C PRO A 68 12.24 7.17 -7.72
N GLU A 69 12.27 8.45 -7.98
CA GLU A 69 11.16 9.19 -8.55
C GLU A 69 11.45 9.61 -9.99
N GLN A 70 10.39 9.83 -10.76
CA GLN A 70 10.40 10.48 -12.05
C GLN A 70 9.34 11.57 -12.09
N GLY A 71 9.76 12.84 -12.21
CA GLY A 71 8.84 13.98 -12.14
C GLY A 71 8.14 14.10 -10.79
N MET A 72 8.85 13.86 -9.69
CA MET A 72 8.37 13.87 -8.29
C MET A 72 7.27 12.84 -8.00
N ARG A 73 7.23 11.75 -8.76
CA ARG A 73 6.32 10.62 -8.60
C ARG A 73 7.12 9.33 -8.59
N LEU A 74 6.60 8.27 -7.99
CA LEU A 74 7.26 6.96 -8.00
C LEU A 74 7.56 6.52 -9.45
N ASP A 75 8.80 6.11 -9.68
CA ASP A 75 9.22 5.50 -10.94
C ASP A 75 8.71 4.05 -11.00
N THR A 76 7.74 3.79 -11.88
CA THR A 76 7.13 2.46 -12.04
C THR A 76 8.08 1.45 -12.67
N ASP A 77 9.02 1.85 -13.52
CA ASP A 77 10.00 0.95 -14.11
C ASP A 77 10.99 0.47 -13.06
N ALA A 78 11.39 1.37 -12.15
CA ALA A 78 12.20 1.01 -10.99
C ALA A 78 11.47 0.09 -10.02
N LEU A 79 10.15 0.29 -9.82
CA LEU A 79 9.31 -0.62 -9.02
C LEU A 79 9.29 -2.01 -9.65
N GLU A 80 9.01 -2.13 -10.94
CA GLU A 80 8.97 -3.42 -11.64
C GLU A 80 10.32 -4.16 -11.56
N SER A 81 11.41 -3.45 -11.83
CA SER A 81 12.76 -3.99 -11.72
C SER A 81 13.07 -4.50 -10.32
N THR A 82 12.61 -3.77 -9.29
CA THR A 82 12.78 -4.15 -7.88
C THR A 82 11.95 -5.38 -7.53
N LEU A 83 10.69 -5.44 -7.97
CA LEU A 83 9.82 -6.60 -7.75
C LEU A 83 10.39 -7.86 -8.42
N GLU A 84 10.91 -7.74 -9.66
CA GLU A 84 11.54 -8.87 -10.34
C GLU A 84 12.81 -9.33 -9.61
N LYS A 85 13.63 -8.41 -9.09
CA LYS A 85 14.78 -8.74 -8.24
C LYS A 85 14.32 -9.47 -6.99
N CYS A 86 13.32 -8.95 -6.26
CA CYS A 86 12.77 -9.60 -5.07
C CYS A 86 12.28 -11.02 -5.37
N ARG A 87 11.58 -11.21 -6.50
CA ARG A 87 11.11 -12.52 -6.94
C ARG A 87 12.27 -13.51 -7.15
N ARG A 88 13.30 -13.11 -7.90
CA ARG A 88 14.47 -13.96 -8.18
C ARG A 88 15.24 -14.32 -6.90
N GLU A 89 15.37 -13.38 -5.99
CA GLU A 89 16.10 -13.56 -4.73
C GLU A 89 15.24 -14.20 -3.63
N ARG A 90 13.99 -14.53 -3.91
CA ARG A 90 13.00 -15.01 -2.92
C ARG A 90 12.87 -14.08 -1.72
N GLN A 91 12.95 -12.79 -1.96
CA GLN A 91 12.76 -11.74 -0.97
C GLN A 91 11.27 -11.39 -0.89
N PRO A 92 10.59 -11.63 0.24
CA PRO A 92 9.19 -11.27 0.38
C PRO A 92 9.02 -9.74 0.32
N VAL A 93 7.93 -9.30 -0.28
CA VAL A 93 7.47 -7.92 -0.24
C VAL A 93 6.16 -7.89 0.54
N LEU A 94 6.06 -7.05 1.56
CA LEU A 94 4.85 -6.87 2.34
C LEU A 94 3.86 -6.00 1.60
N MET A 95 4.35 -4.83 1.15
CA MET A 95 3.54 -3.88 0.40
C MET A 95 4.39 -2.95 -0.47
N SER A 96 3.75 -2.43 -1.52
CA SER A 96 4.18 -1.22 -2.23
C SER A 96 3.32 -0.05 -1.78
N VAL A 97 3.94 1.08 -1.50
CA VAL A 97 3.29 2.31 -1.06
C VAL A 97 3.22 3.28 -2.22
N ALA A 98 2.02 3.77 -2.52
CA ALA A 98 1.80 4.92 -3.38
C ALA A 98 1.47 6.14 -2.50
N VAL A 99 1.94 7.33 -2.87
CA VAL A 99 1.62 8.58 -2.17
C VAL A 99 0.66 9.41 -3.01
N LEU A 100 -0.46 9.78 -2.45
CA LEU A 100 -1.45 10.65 -3.08
C LEU A 100 -1.42 12.02 -2.40
N GLY A 101 -0.65 12.95 -2.98
CA GLY A 101 -0.35 14.25 -2.39
C GLY A 101 0.91 14.21 -1.51
N THR A 102 2.09 14.23 -2.15
CA THR A 102 3.37 14.31 -1.45
C THR A 102 3.48 15.61 -0.65
N THR A 103 4.13 15.58 0.51
CA THR A 103 4.21 16.72 1.44
C THR A 103 4.85 17.96 0.79
N GLU A 104 5.89 17.76 0.01
CA GLU A 104 6.69 18.85 -0.57
C GLU A 104 6.13 19.34 -1.91
N TYR A 105 5.57 18.43 -2.72
CA TYR A 105 5.22 18.72 -4.13
C TYR A 105 3.72 18.61 -4.43
N GLY A 106 2.95 17.97 -3.54
CA GLY A 106 1.52 17.71 -3.77
C GLY A 106 1.24 16.75 -4.93
N THR A 107 2.27 16.06 -5.45
CA THR A 107 2.16 15.15 -6.59
C THR A 107 1.45 13.85 -6.20
N PHE A 108 0.84 13.21 -7.18
CA PHE A 108 0.17 11.91 -7.06
C PHE A 108 1.01 10.85 -7.77
N ASP A 109 1.37 9.81 -7.06
CA ASP A 109 2.03 8.65 -7.66
C ASP A 109 1.11 7.95 -8.67
N PRO A 110 1.66 7.26 -9.67
CA PRO A 110 0.91 6.51 -10.68
C PRO A 110 0.31 5.22 -10.08
N VAL A 111 -0.78 5.35 -9.32
CA VAL A 111 -1.44 4.24 -8.60
C VAL A 111 -1.84 3.12 -9.57
N ASP A 112 -2.34 3.46 -10.75
CA ASP A 112 -2.66 2.53 -11.83
C ASP A 112 -1.44 1.69 -12.27
N GLY A 113 -0.29 2.34 -12.47
CA GLY A 113 0.97 1.68 -12.79
C GLY A 113 1.46 0.75 -11.66
N ILE A 114 1.32 1.19 -10.39
CA ILE A 114 1.69 0.40 -9.21
C ILE A 114 0.79 -0.83 -9.06
N VAL A 115 -0.51 -0.68 -9.26
CA VAL A 115 -1.47 -1.80 -9.26
C VAL A 115 -1.12 -2.80 -10.38
N ALA A 116 -0.87 -2.31 -11.59
CA ALA A 116 -0.47 -3.16 -12.70
C ALA A 116 0.86 -3.91 -12.43
N ALA A 117 1.84 -3.26 -11.81
CA ALA A 117 3.09 -3.92 -11.41
C ALA A 117 2.84 -5.01 -10.35
N ARG A 118 1.96 -4.77 -9.34
CA ARG A 118 1.54 -5.76 -8.37
C ARG A 118 0.90 -6.98 -9.04
N GLU A 119 0.01 -6.78 -9.99
CA GLU A 119 -0.67 -7.86 -10.70
C GLU A 119 0.30 -8.72 -11.51
N ARG A 120 1.24 -8.07 -12.22
CA ARG A 120 2.30 -8.80 -12.93
C ARG A 120 3.19 -9.61 -11.99
N ALA A 121 3.60 -9.03 -10.87
CA ALA A 121 4.40 -9.73 -9.85
C ALA A 121 3.64 -10.92 -9.25
N ALA A 122 2.35 -10.74 -8.94
CA ALA A 122 1.48 -11.80 -8.40
C ALA A 122 1.31 -12.97 -9.37
N ALA A 123 1.12 -12.69 -10.67
CA ALA A 123 1.04 -13.71 -11.72
C ALA A 123 2.34 -14.55 -11.82
N LEU A 124 3.47 -13.99 -11.40
CA LEU A 124 4.78 -14.66 -11.35
C LEU A 124 5.11 -15.25 -9.95
N GLY A 125 4.15 -15.23 -9.02
CA GLY A 125 4.28 -15.85 -7.70
C GLY A 125 4.80 -14.93 -6.59
N LEU A 126 4.91 -13.60 -6.82
CA LEU A 126 5.23 -12.61 -5.80
C LEU A 126 3.99 -11.74 -5.51
N GLY A 127 3.10 -12.24 -4.64
CA GLY A 127 1.96 -11.47 -4.14
C GLY A 127 2.38 -10.48 -3.06
N HIS A 128 1.84 -9.26 -3.09
CA HIS A 128 2.01 -8.23 -2.06
C HIS A 128 0.84 -7.25 -2.10
N SER A 129 0.66 -6.46 -1.03
CA SER A 129 -0.39 -5.46 -0.97
C SER A 129 0.04 -4.13 -1.60
N VAL A 130 -0.93 -3.36 -2.08
CA VAL A 130 -0.75 -1.95 -2.45
C VAL A 130 -1.47 -1.08 -1.42
N HIS A 131 -0.71 -0.24 -0.72
CA HIS A 131 -1.24 0.76 0.20
C HIS A 131 -1.10 2.15 -0.40
N VAL A 132 -2.15 2.96 -0.29
CA VAL A 132 -2.11 4.36 -0.69
C VAL A 132 -2.04 5.26 0.54
N ASP A 133 -0.91 5.93 0.70
CA ASP A 133 -0.78 7.03 1.64
C ASP A 133 -1.41 8.28 1.01
N ALA A 134 -2.70 8.41 1.24
CA ALA A 134 -3.50 9.56 0.80
C ALA A 134 -3.79 10.51 1.96
N ALA A 135 -2.89 10.56 2.94
CA ALA A 135 -3.01 11.39 4.12
C ALA A 135 -3.34 12.85 3.76
N TRP A 136 -2.75 13.35 2.67
CA TRP A 136 -3.03 14.69 2.15
C TRP A 136 -4.09 14.67 1.05
N GLY A 137 -3.87 13.91 -0.02
CA GLY A 137 -4.67 13.96 -1.25
C GLY A 137 -5.99 13.18 -1.20
N GLY A 138 -6.26 12.41 -0.14
CA GLY A 138 -7.43 11.53 -0.09
C GLY A 138 -8.77 12.24 -0.26
N TYR A 139 -8.92 13.43 0.30
CA TYR A 139 -10.14 14.23 0.14
C TYR A 139 -10.34 14.73 -1.29
N LEU A 140 -9.28 14.91 -2.08
CA LEU A 140 -9.40 15.29 -3.48
C LEU A 140 -10.13 14.23 -4.32
N ALA A 141 -10.17 12.98 -3.87
CA ALA A 141 -10.92 11.92 -4.54
C ALA A 141 -12.43 12.24 -4.63
N THR A 142 -12.98 13.07 -3.73
CA THR A 142 -14.39 13.48 -3.76
C THR A 142 -14.72 14.31 -5.00
N VAL A 143 -13.77 15.08 -5.52
CA VAL A 143 -13.95 15.88 -6.76
C VAL A 143 -14.21 14.96 -7.98
N PHE A 144 -13.73 13.73 -7.91
CA PHE A 144 -13.82 12.73 -8.97
C PHE A 144 -15.02 11.78 -8.81
N ARG A 145 -15.89 12.02 -7.83
CA ARG A 145 -17.06 11.16 -7.56
C ARG A 145 -18.36 11.91 -7.74
N ASN A 146 -19.35 11.21 -8.28
CA ASN A 146 -20.75 11.60 -8.24
C ASN A 146 -21.35 11.31 -6.84
N GLU A 147 -22.55 11.79 -6.58
CA GLU A 147 -23.27 11.55 -5.31
C GLU A 147 -23.51 10.07 -5.03
N ASP A 148 -23.66 9.25 -6.07
CA ASP A 148 -23.80 7.80 -5.98
C ASP A 148 -22.46 7.05 -5.78
N GLY A 149 -21.34 7.79 -5.70
CA GLY A 149 -20.00 7.25 -5.56
C GLY A 149 -19.33 6.79 -6.86
N SER A 150 -20.02 6.85 -8.00
CA SER A 150 -19.43 6.52 -9.30
C SER A 150 -18.33 7.50 -9.70
N LEU A 151 -17.35 7.03 -10.48
CA LEU A 151 -16.25 7.85 -10.96
C LEU A 151 -16.73 8.80 -12.06
N ARG A 152 -16.46 10.09 -11.92
CA ARG A 152 -16.66 11.07 -12.96
C ARG A 152 -15.57 10.95 -14.02
N SER A 153 -15.94 11.13 -15.28
CA SER A 153 -14.96 11.20 -16.36
C SER A 153 -14.01 12.41 -16.17
N ARG A 154 -12.83 12.34 -16.74
CA ARG A 154 -11.87 13.44 -16.69
C ARG A 154 -12.46 14.75 -17.21
N ASP A 155 -13.23 14.69 -18.30
CA ASP A 155 -13.83 15.88 -18.92
C ASP A 155 -14.93 16.49 -18.04
N GLU A 156 -15.68 15.68 -17.28
CA GLU A 156 -16.65 16.18 -16.30
C GLU A 156 -15.96 16.92 -15.15
N VAL A 157 -14.85 16.41 -14.66
CA VAL A 157 -14.06 17.11 -13.63
C VAL A 157 -13.44 18.38 -14.20
N ALA A 158 -12.86 18.32 -15.39
CA ALA A 158 -12.20 19.45 -16.04
C ALA A 158 -13.14 20.64 -16.32
N ARG A 159 -14.43 20.40 -16.47
CA ARG A 159 -15.42 21.51 -16.63
C ARG A 159 -15.48 22.41 -15.40
N GLY A 160 -15.17 21.90 -14.21
CA GLY A 160 -15.19 22.68 -12.97
C GLY A 160 -13.84 23.28 -12.58
N TYR A 161 -12.74 22.85 -13.22
CA TYR A 161 -11.39 23.21 -12.78
C TYR A 161 -10.47 23.44 -13.97
N HIS A 162 -9.97 24.66 -14.12
CA HIS A 162 -9.03 24.99 -15.19
C HIS A 162 -7.73 24.17 -15.07
N ALA A 163 -7.31 23.52 -16.17
CA ALA A 163 -6.10 22.71 -16.26
C ALA A 163 -6.00 21.52 -15.27
N PHE A 164 -7.12 21.13 -14.65
CA PHE A 164 -7.19 20.00 -13.75
C PHE A 164 -8.38 19.09 -14.09
N PRO A 165 -8.26 17.76 -14.01
CA PRO A 165 -7.04 17.01 -13.69
C PRO A 165 -6.19 16.73 -14.94
N ALA A 166 -4.89 16.56 -14.73
CA ALA A 166 -4.03 15.91 -15.73
C ALA A 166 -4.48 14.45 -15.91
N PRO A 167 -4.27 13.84 -17.11
CA PRO A 167 -4.71 12.46 -17.37
C PRO A 167 -4.20 11.44 -16.33
N GLU A 168 -2.95 11.55 -15.95
CA GLU A 168 -2.31 10.67 -14.97
C GLU A 168 -2.89 10.82 -13.55
N VAL A 169 -3.36 12.01 -13.18
CA VAL A 169 -4.04 12.22 -11.89
C VAL A 169 -5.41 11.53 -11.88
N HIS A 170 -6.13 11.61 -13.00
CA HIS A 170 -7.41 10.92 -13.12
C HIS A 170 -7.23 9.41 -13.09
N ALA A 171 -6.22 8.87 -13.79
CA ALA A 171 -5.90 7.45 -13.79
C ALA A 171 -5.54 6.94 -12.37
N ALA A 172 -4.70 7.69 -11.64
CA ALA A 172 -4.36 7.36 -10.26
C ALA A 172 -5.58 7.29 -9.34
N ILE A 173 -6.50 8.28 -9.44
CA ILE A 173 -7.75 8.28 -8.65
C ILE A 173 -8.69 7.13 -9.05
N ALA A 174 -8.77 6.82 -10.33
CA ALA A 174 -9.60 5.71 -10.82
C ALA A 174 -9.12 4.37 -10.24
N ALA A 175 -7.81 4.17 -10.17
CA ALA A 175 -7.19 2.94 -9.69
C ALA A 175 -7.26 2.73 -8.16
N LEU A 176 -7.73 3.70 -7.38
CA LEU A 176 -7.87 3.56 -5.93
C LEU A 176 -8.76 2.36 -5.54
N ALA A 177 -9.76 2.04 -6.35
CA ALA A 177 -10.65 0.91 -6.12
C ALA A 177 -9.91 -0.45 -6.17
N ASP A 178 -8.76 -0.51 -6.83
CA ASP A 178 -7.96 -1.73 -7.02
C ASP A 178 -6.83 -1.86 -6.01
N THR A 179 -6.68 -0.90 -5.08
CA THR A 179 -5.71 -0.96 -3.99
C THR A 179 -6.24 -1.73 -2.78
N ASP A 180 -5.36 -2.17 -1.89
CA ASP A 180 -5.74 -2.99 -0.74
C ASP A 180 -6.09 -2.16 0.49
N SER A 181 -5.49 -0.99 0.64
CA SER A 181 -5.76 -0.08 1.77
C SER A 181 -5.39 1.37 1.47
N ILE A 182 -6.05 2.29 2.17
CA ILE A 182 -5.85 3.74 2.00
C ILE A 182 -5.83 4.40 3.39
N THR A 183 -4.90 5.31 3.62
CA THR A 183 -4.90 6.22 4.77
C THR A 183 -5.32 7.62 4.32
N ILE A 184 -6.20 8.27 5.09
CA ILE A 184 -6.67 9.63 4.86
C ILE A 184 -6.62 10.39 6.18
N ASP A 185 -6.09 11.62 6.18
CA ASP A 185 -6.02 12.46 7.38
C ASP A 185 -7.06 13.59 7.34
N PRO A 186 -8.18 13.45 8.07
CA PRO A 186 -9.21 14.49 8.14
C PRO A 186 -8.70 15.83 8.66
N HIS A 187 -7.66 15.85 9.49
CA HIS A 187 -7.05 17.08 10.00
C HIS A 187 -6.23 17.86 8.95
N LYS A 188 -6.05 17.29 7.75
CA LYS A 188 -5.40 17.98 6.61
C LYS A 188 -6.47 18.66 5.73
N LEU A 189 -6.74 18.16 4.55
CA LEU A 189 -7.76 18.75 3.66
C LEU A 189 -9.21 18.62 4.16
N GLY A 190 -9.47 17.77 5.15
CA GLY A 190 -10.79 17.69 5.80
C GLY A 190 -11.06 18.80 6.81
N HIS A 191 -10.07 19.65 7.11
CA HIS A 191 -10.17 20.79 8.03
C HIS A 191 -10.69 20.45 9.44
N LEU A 192 -10.57 19.19 9.87
CA LEU A 192 -10.89 18.80 11.24
C LEU A 192 -9.70 19.08 12.19
N PRO A 193 -9.95 19.23 13.50
CA PRO A 193 -8.87 19.38 14.49
C PRO A 193 -7.86 18.23 14.39
N SER A 194 -6.61 18.49 14.73
CA SER A 194 -5.53 17.50 14.71
C SER A 194 -5.84 16.30 15.63
N GLY A 195 -5.24 15.16 15.31
CA GLY A 195 -5.44 13.90 16.04
C GLY A 195 -6.45 12.96 15.38
N THR A 196 -7.01 13.33 14.23
CA THR A 196 -7.88 12.45 13.44
C THR A 196 -7.14 11.85 12.26
N GLY A 197 -7.28 10.55 12.08
CA GLY A 197 -6.81 9.79 10.92
C GLY A 197 -7.83 8.73 10.58
N ALA A 198 -7.94 8.37 9.32
CA ALA A 198 -8.79 7.29 8.85
C ALA A 198 -7.95 6.28 8.07
N PHE A 199 -8.23 5.02 8.30
CA PHE A 199 -7.65 3.90 7.57
C PHE A 199 -8.78 3.05 7.03
N THR A 200 -8.78 2.79 5.75
CA THR A 200 -9.73 1.88 5.10
C THR A 200 -9.00 0.73 4.44
N ARG A 201 -9.63 -0.42 4.45
CA ARG A 201 -9.14 -1.65 3.85
C ARG A 201 -10.22 -2.29 2.98
N ARG A 202 -9.82 -2.81 1.82
CA ARG A 202 -10.72 -3.41 0.83
C ARG A 202 -11.37 -4.69 1.32
N ASP A 203 -10.66 -5.54 2.03
CA ASP A 203 -11.15 -6.83 2.53
C ASP A 203 -10.99 -6.93 4.05
N HIS A 204 -12.09 -7.21 4.74
CA HIS A 204 -12.12 -7.38 6.18
C HIS A 204 -11.75 -8.80 6.65
N ARG A 205 -11.57 -9.73 5.73
CA ARG A 205 -11.34 -11.16 6.00
C ARG A 205 -9.88 -11.52 6.25
N VAL A 206 -8.99 -10.55 6.34
CA VAL A 206 -7.56 -10.74 6.62
C VAL A 206 -7.25 -10.42 8.06
#